data_6ae380212fbdb03fc2177092b73d2428
#
_entry.id   6ae380212fbdb03fc2177092b73d2428
#
_cell.length_a   1.000
_cell.length_b   1.000
_cell.length_c   1.000
_cell.angle_alpha   90.00
_cell.angle_beta   90.00
_cell.angle_gamma   90.00
#
_symmetry.space_group_name_H-M   'P 1'
#
loop_
_entity.id
_entity.type
_entity.pdbx_description
1 polymer ?
#
loop_
_entity_poly.entity_id
_entity_poly.type
_entity_poly.pdbx_seq_one_letter_code
_entity_poly.pdbx_strand_id
1 'polypeptide(L)'
;MSYNENNVFAKIIRNEIPCNKVYEDDYCLAFHDVNPAAPIHILVIPKGPYSSFDNFCSNGSSDEISSFFKGVSNVITKLNLPNGYRIITNSGIDGCQTVNHFHIHILAGERLGPLVVQDNHHK
;
A
#
# COMPACT_ATOMS: atom_id res chain seq x y z
N MET A 1 -14.99 -0.86 -13.89
CA MET A 1 -14.42 0.42 -14.30
C MET A 1 -13.00 0.22 -14.79
N SER A 2 -12.63 0.89 -15.85
CA SER A 2 -11.28 0.79 -16.36
C SER A 2 -10.31 1.58 -15.47
N TYR A 3 -9.08 1.11 -15.46
CA TYR A 3 -8.00 1.75 -14.72
C TYR A 3 -7.70 3.15 -15.32
N ASN A 4 -7.60 4.15 -14.46
CA ASN A 4 -7.26 5.51 -14.87
C ASN A 4 -5.75 5.73 -14.73
N GLU A 5 -5.05 5.82 -15.86
CA GLU A 5 -3.59 6.01 -15.91
C GLU A 5 -3.14 7.38 -15.41
N ASN A 6 -4.06 8.30 -15.15
CA ASN A 6 -3.76 9.63 -14.63
C ASN A 6 -3.82 9.71 -13.10
N ASN A 7 -3.99 8.58 -12.41
CA ASN A 7 -3.94 8.57 -10.95
C ASN A 7 -2.53 8.91 -10.45
N VAL A 8 -2.43 9.44 -9.24
CA VAL A 8 -1.17 9.95 -8.70
C VAL A 8 -0.11 8.86 -8.56
N PHE A 9 -0.49 7.64 -8.24
CA PHE A 9 0.49 6.54 -8.07
C PHE A 9 1.05 6.08 -9.41
N ALA A 10 0.23 6.04 -10.46
CA ALA A 10 0.73 5.75 -11.80
C ALA A 10 1.74 6.82 -12.25
N LYS A 11 1.48 8.07 -11.92
CA LYS A 11 2.42 9.16 -12.22
C LYS A 11 3.72 9.05 -11.44
N ILE A 12 3.67 8.60 -10.19
CA ILE A 12 4.88 8.34 -9.41
C ILE A 12 5.70 7.22 -10.04
N ILE A 13 5.05 6.14 -10.46
CA ILE A 13 5.73 5.01 -11.13
C ILE A 13 6.44 5.49 -12.40
N ARG A 14 5.83 6.39 -13.16
CA ARG A 14 6.42 6.95 -14.40
C ARG A 14 7.43 8.07 -14.14
N ASN A 15 7.74 8.36 -12.87
CA ASN A 15 8.65 9.44 -12.47
C ASN A 15 8.16 10.84 -12.88
N GLU A 16 6.86 11.02 -13.06
CA GLU A 16 6.26 12.33 -13.35
C GLU A 16 6.01 13.13 -12.08
N ILE A 17 5.84 12.46 -10.94
CA ILE A 17 5.69 13.06 -9.62
C ILE A 17 6.73 12.44 -8.71
N PRO A 18 7.49 13.22 -7.94
CA PRO A 18 8.48 12.68 -7.02
C PRO A 18 7.82 12.02 -5.81
N CYS A 19 8.54 11.09 -5.18
CA CYS A 19 8.15 10.49 -3.92
C CYS A 19 9.37 10.30 -3.02
N ASN A 20 9.12 10.17 -1.72
CA ASN A 20 10.18 9.86 -0.77
C ASN A 20 10.29 8.33 -0.68
N LYS A 21 11.13 7.75 -1.54
CA LYS A 21 11.25 6.30 -1.74
C LYS A 21 11.89 5.62 -0.56
N VAL A 22 11.33 4.47 -0.17
CA VAL A 22 11.85 3.57 0.85
C VAL A 22 12.48 2.33 0.22
N TYR A 23 11.85 1.79 -0.83
CA TYR A 23 12.25 0.52 -1.44
C TYR A 23 11.66 0.43 -2.85
N GLU A 24 12.37 -0.23 -3.73
CA GLU A 24 11.87 -0.49 -5.09
C GLU A 24 12.50 -1.77 -5.63
N ASP A 25 11.69 -2.57 -6.32
CA ASP A 25 12.15 -3.67 -7.16
C ASP A 25 11.33 -3.69 -8.45
N ASP A 26 11.45 -4.76 -9.25
CA ASP A 26 10.74 -4.84 -10.53
C ASP A 26 9.23 -4.91 -10.38
N TYR A 27 8.71 -5.26 -9.20
CA TYR A 27 7.29 -5.54 -8.97
C TYR A 27 6.60 -4.54 -8.06
N CYS A 28 7.35 -3.80 -7.26
CA CYS A 28 6.75 -2.85 -6.32
C CYS A 28 7.60 -1.61 -6.10
N LEU A 29 6.93 -0.58 -5.60
CA LEU A 29 7.54 0.66 -5.16
C LEU A 29 6.95 1.01 -3.79
N ALA A 30 7.80 1.34 -2.83
CA ALA A 30 7.39 1.75 -1.50
C ALA A 30 7.91 3.14 -1.18
N PHE A 31 7.06 3.99 -0.61
CA PHE A 31 7.40 5.37 -0.30
C PHE A 31 6.58 5.89 0.89
N HIS A 32 7.08 6.96 1.51
CA HIS A 32 6.40 7.59 2.64
C HIS A 32 5.10 8.28 2.19
N ASP A 33 4.02 8.09 2.96
CA ASP A 33 2.79 8.85 2.74
C ASP A 33 3.05 10.32 3.12
N VAL A 34 2.61 11.25 2.26
CA VAL A 34 2.81 12.69 2.50
C VAL A 34 1.92 13.23 3.61
N ASN A 35 0.85 12.51 3.95
CA ASN A 35 -0.06 12.84 5.05
C ASN A 35 -0.14 11.66 6.02
N PRO A 36 0.93 11.41 6.79
CA PRO A 36 1.00 10.19 7.60
C PRO A 36 -0.07 10.14 8.69
N ALA A 37 -0.68 8.95 8.83
CA ALA A 37 -1.67 8.67 9.87
C ALA A 37 -1.02 8.06 11.13
N ALA A 38 0.27 7.75 11.08
CA ALA A 38 1.04 7.17 12.17
C ALA A 38 2.50 7.63 12.03
N PRO A 39 3.34 7.47 13.08
CA PRO A 39 4.76 7.85 13.00
C PRO A 39 5.49 7.17 11.84
N ILE A 40 5.13 5.93 11.52
CA ILE A 40 5.59 5.22 10.33
C ILE A 40 4.36 4.94 9.48
N HIS A 41 4.34 5.49 8.27
CA HIS A 41 3.25 5.30 7.32
C HIS A 41 3.84 5.17 5.93
N ILE A 42 3.96 3.94 5.46
CA ILE A 42 4.54 3.61 4.17
C ILE A 42 3.45 3.08 3.26
N LEU A 43 3.48 3.50 2.01
CA LEU A 43 2.64 2.95 0.94
C LEU A 43 3.47 2.00 0.11
N VAL A 44 2.92 0.83 -0.22
CA VAL A 44 3.54 -0.11 -1.16
C VAL A 44 2.56 -0.34 -2.30
N ILE A 45 3.02 -0.12 -3.52
CA ILE A 45 2.19 -0.24 -4.71
C ILE A 45 2.83 -1.20 -5.71
N PRO A 46 2.01 -2.01 -6.44
CA PRO A 46 2.52 -2.78 -7.57
C PRO A 46 2.78 -1.84 -8.74
N LYS A 47 3.68 -2.23 -9.64
CA LYS A 47 4.02 -1.41 -10.80
C LYS A 47 3.01 -1.55 -11.95
N GLY A 48 2.21 -2.60 -11.96
CA GLY A 48 1.18 -2.80 -12.96
C GLY A 48 -0.09 -1.97 -12.72
N PRO A 49 -0.97 -1.88 -13.72
CA PRO A 49 -2.15 -1.01 -13.67
C PRO A 49 -3.35 -1.71 -12.99
N TYR A 50 -3.23 -1.96 -11.71
CA TYR A 50 -4.27 -2.63 -10.91
C TYR A 50 -4.97 -1.64 -10.01
N SER A 51 -6.31 -1.65 -10.02
CA SER A 51 -7.10 -0.63 -9.34
C SER A 51 -7.37 -0.94 -7.86
N SER A 52 -7.41 -2.23 -7.49
CA SER A 52 -7.77 -2.66 -6.15
C SER A 52 -7.15 -4.02 -5.85
N PHE A 53 -7.29 -4.47 -4.59
CA PHE A 53 -6.79 -5.78 -4.17
C PHE A 53 -7.36 -6.92 -5.03
N ASP A 54 -8.68 -6.95 -5.19
CA ASP A 54 -9.33 -8.01 -5.95
C ASP A 54 -8.99 -7.93 -7.45
N ASN A 55 -8.88 -6.72 -7.99
CA ASN A 55 -8.44 -6.52 -9.39
C ASN A 55 -7.01 -7.04 -9.60
N PHE A 56 -6.12 -6.77 -8.66
CA PHE A 56 -4.74 -7.27 -8.70
C PHE A 56 -4.69 -8.80 -8.65
N CYS A 57 -5.42 -9.40 -7.72
CA CYS A 57 -5.44 -10.86 -7.57
C CYS A 57 -6.07 -11.57 -8.74
N SER A 58 -7.05 -10.94 -9.42
CA SER A 58 -7.74 -11.53 -10.56
C SER A 58 -6.96 -11.39 -11.87
N ASN A 59 -6.23 -10.31 -12.05
CA ASN A 59 -5.61 -9.96 -13.32
C ASN A 59 -4.08 -10.03 -13.31
N GLY A 60 -3.45 -9.97 -12.14
CA GLY A 60 -2.01 -10.14 -12.02
C GLY A 60 -1.61 -11.60 -12.25
N SER A 61 -0.41 -11.81 -12.77
CA SER A 61 0.16 -13.16 -12.85
C SER A 61 0.51 -13.68 -11.47
N SER A 62 0.67 -15.01 -11.35
CA SER A 62 1.12 -15.60 -10.08
C SER A 62 2.47 -15.04 -9.65
N ASP A 63 3.38 -14.80 -10.59
CA ASP A 63 4.69 -14.21 -10.30
C ASP A 63 4.56 -12.77 -9.80
N GLU A 64 3.72 -11.95 -10.45
CA GLU A 64 3.49 -10.58 -10.00
C GLU A 64 2.94 -10.55 -8.58
N ILE A 65 1.93 -11.38 -8.29
CA ILE A 65 1.28 -11.41 -7.00
C ILE A 65 2.26 -11.85 -5.91
N SER A 66 2.95 -12.97 -6.11
CA SER A 66 3.89 -13.47 -5.10
C SER A 66 5.08 -12.52 -4.91
N SER A 67 5.60 -11.96 -5.99
CA SER A 67 6.75 -11.05 -5.93
C SER A 67 6.38 -9.74 -5.25
N PHE A 68 5.17 -9.23 -5.50
CA PHE A 68 4.68 -8.03 -4.82
C PHE A 68 4.65 -8.24 -3.30
N PHE A 69 4.06 -9.33 -2.82
CA PHE A 69 3.95 -9.58 -1.38
C PHE A 69 5.30 -9.89 -0.74
N LYS A 70 6.21 -10.52 -1.47
CA LYS A 70 7.60 -10.65 -0.99
C LYS A 70 8.27 -9.29 -0.88
N GLY A 71 7.98 -8.37 -1.81
CA GLY A 71 8.44 -6.99 -1.73
C GLY A 71 7.90 -6.27 -0.50
N VAL A 72 6.62 -6.44 -0.18
CA VAL A 72 6.02 -5.91 1.06
C VAL A 72 6.78 -6.42 2.28
N SER A 73 7.07 -7.71 2.31
CA SER A 73 7.84 -8.33 3.40
C SER A 73 9.25 -7.72 3.50
N ASN A 74 9.90 -7.49 2.37
CA ASN A 74 11.23 -6.86 2.33
C ASN A 74 11.19 -5.43 2.90
N VAL A 75 10.14 -4.68 2.60
CA VAL A 75 9.94 -3.33 3.16
C VAL A 75 9.83 -3.39 4.67
N ILE A 76 9.01 -4.31 5.19
CA ILE A 76 8.81 -4.48 6.63
C ILE A 76 10.13 -4.83 7.32
N THR A 77 10.91 -5.73 6.74
CA THR A 77 12.23 -6.09 7.27
C THR A 77 13.15 -4.88 7.30
N LYS A 78 13.17 -4.09 6.23
CA LYS A 78 14.00 -2.89 6.14
C LYS A 78 13.62 -1.84 7.18
N LEU A 79 12.33 -1.70 7.47
CA LEU A 79 11.85 -0.72 8.45
C LEU A 79 12.23 -1.09 9.89
N ASN A 80 12.49 -2.36 10.18
CA ASN A 80 12.85 -2.85 11.51
C ASN A 80 11.82 -2.41 12.55
N LEU A 81 10.68 -3.12 12.61
CA LEU A 81 9.52 -2.75 13.43
C LEU A 81 9.39 -3.72 14.62
N PRO A 82 10.15 -3.50 15.73
CA PRO A 82 10.22 -4.47 16.83
C PRO A 82 8.90 -4.69 17.57
N ASN A 83 8.01 -3.70 17.54
CA ASN A 83 6.70 -3.78 18.22
C ASN A 83 5.55 -4.12 17.26
N GLY A 84 5.89 -4.49 16.03
CA GLY A 84 4.88 -4.89 15.04
C GLY A 84 4.36 -3.73 14.20
N TYR A 85 3.30 -4.01 13.48
CA TYR A 85 2.77 -3.08 12.48
C TYR A 85 1.35 -3.50 12.11
N ARG A 86 0.67 -2.65 11.37
CA ARG A 86 -0.63 -2.96 10.78
C ARG A 86 -0.55 -2.77 9.26
N ILE A 87 -1.08 -3.73 8.52
CA ILE A 87 -1.25 -3.63 7.07
C ILE A 87 -2.71 -3.35 6.79
N ILE A 88 -2.97 -2.35 5.94
CA ILE A 88 -4.33 -1.99 5.52
C ILE A 88 -4.33 -1.85 4.02
N THR A 89 -5.38 -2.38 3.37
CA THR A 89 -5.73 -1.96 2.02
C THR A 89 -7.20 -1.57 2.00
N ASN A 90 -7.52 -0.55 1.22
CA ASN A 90 -8.86 -0.02 1.07
C ASN A 90 -9.35 -0.31 -0.34
N SER A 91 -10.60 -0.77 -0.46
CA SER A 91 -11.20 -1.03 -1.76
C SER A 91 -12.62 -0.48 -1.80
N GLY A 92 -12.93 0.28 -2.84
CA GLY A 92 -14.26 0.81 -3.08
C GLY A 92 -14.72 1.87 -2.09
N ILE A 93 -16.00 2.19 -2.15
CA ILE A 93 -16.61 3.26 -1.35
C ILE A 93 -16.61 2.91 0.13
N ASP A 94 -17.03 1.71 0.48
CA ASP A 94 -17.11 1.29 1.87
C ASP A 94 -15.74 1.19 2.53
N GLY A 95 -14.70 0.90 1.74
CA GLY A 95 -13.32 0.87 2.23
C GLY A 95 -12.63 2.23 2.22
N CYS A 96 -13.29 3.28 1.74
CA CYS A 96 -12.73 4.63 1.62
C CYS A 96 -11.48 4.69 0.73
N GLN A 97 -11.49 3.97 -0.37
CA GLN A 97 -10.39 4.02 -1.33
C GLN A 97 -10.36 5.38 -2.02
N THR A 98 -9.27 6.12 -1.87
CA THR A 98 -9.13 7.48 -2.41
C THR A 98 -8.33 7.53 -3.71
N VAL A 99 -7.41 6.60 -3.92
CA VAL A 99 -6.63 6.50 -5.16
C VAL A 99 -6.91 5.14 -5.81
N ASN A 100 -7.32 5.15 -7.06
CA ASN A 100 -7.71 3.94 -7.81
C ASN A 100 -6.49 3.22 -8.42
N HIS A 101 -5.50 3.00 -7.58
CA HIS A 101 -4.36 2.14 -7.84
C HIS A 101 -4.16 1.31 -6.58
N PHE A 102 -4.12 -0.01 -6.70
CA PHE A 102 -3.97 -0.89 -5.53
C PHE A 102 -2.77 -0.47 -4.70
N HIS A 103 -2.96 -0.32 -3.41
CA HIS A 103 -1.88 0.02 -2.50
C HIS A 103 -2.13 -0.58 -1.12
N ILE A 104 -1.04 -0.85 -0.44
CA ILE A 104 -1.02 -1.32 0.93
C ILE A 104 -0.41 -0.21 1.78
N HIS A 105 -1.09 0.09 2.91
CA HIS A 105 -0.52 0.94 3.95
C HIS A 105 0.19 0.06 4.97
N ILE A 106 1.40 0.44 5.36
CA ILE A 106 2.09 -0.14 6.51
C ILE A 106 2.13 0.96 7.58
N LEU A 107 1.47 0.72 8.70
CA LEU A 107 1.37 1.67 9.79
C LEU A 107 2.06 1.10 11.03
N ALA A 108 2.90 1.91 11.67
CA ALA A 108 3.65 1.47 12.85
C ALA A 108 4.18 2.67 13.63
N GLY A 109 4.94 2.38 14.68
CA GLY A 109 5.62 3.41 15.47
C GLY A 109 4.89 3.80 16.74
N GLU A 110 3.64 3.40 16.88
CA GLU A 110 2.82 3.60 18.08
C GLU A 110 1.65 2.64 18.07
N ARG A 111 0.96 2.52 19.20
CA ARG A 111 -0.26 1.73 19.28
C ARG A 111 -1.36 2.42 18.47
N LEU A 112 -1.94 1.71 17.50
CA LEU A 112 -2.82 2.30 16.50
C LEU A 112 -4.30 2.37 16.92
N GLY A 113 -4.68 1.72 18.03
CA GLY A 113 -6.06 1.72 18.49
C GLY A 113 -6.91 0.61 17.89
N PRO A 114 -8.25 0.74 17.92
CA PRO A 114 -9.17 -0.31 17.48
C PRO A 114 -9.10 -0.56 15.98
N LEU A 115 -9.75 -1.64 15.54
CA LEU A 115 -9.78 -2.04 14.13
C LEU A 115 -10.35 -0.94 13.24
N VAL A 116 -11.46 -0.35 13.65
CA VAL A 116 -12.07 0.84 13.00
C VAL A 116 -12.47 1.84 14.07
N VAL A 117 -12.67 3.10 13.68
CA VAL A 117 -12.97 4.20 14.62
C VAL A 117 -14.15 3.88 15.54
N GLN A 118 -15.17 3.19 15.03
CA GLN A 118 -16.39 2.86 15.77
C GLN A 118 -16.35 1.48 16.41
N ASP A 119 -15.19 0.81 16.37
CA ASP A 119 -15.05 -0.55 16.89
C ASP A 119 -15.00 -0.53 18.42
N ASN A 120 -15.99 -1.14 19.06
CA ASN A 120 -16.06 -1.31 20.51
C ASN A 120 -15.44 -2.61 20.99
N HIS A 121 -14.95 -3.45 20.04
CA HIS A 121 -14.36 -4.75 20.34
C HIS A 121 -12.89 -4.75 19.93
N HIS A 122 -12.01 -5.06 20.85
CA HIS A 122 -10.57 -5.20 20.55
C HIS A 122 -10.29 -6.63 20.08
N LYS A 123 -9.83 -6.78 18.87
CA LYS A 123 -9.53 -8.09 18.25
C LYS A 123 -8.04 -8.30 18.09
#